data_a720c32970c367736084c7765a7c3549
#
_entry.id   a720c32970c367736084c7765a7c3549
#
_cell.length_a   1.000
_cell.length_b   1.000
_cell.length_c   1.000
_cell.angle_alpha   90.00
_cell.angle_beta   90.00
_cell.angle_gamma   90.00
#
_symmetry.space_group_name_H-M   'P 1'
#
loop_
_entity.id
_entity.type
_entity.pdbx_description
1 polymer ?
#
loop_
_entity_poly.entity_id
_entity_poly.type
_entity_poly.pdbx_seq_one_letter_code
_entity_poly.pdbx_strand_id
1 'polypeptide(L)'
;MNAIRVSRLLSVSCLLSAGFVTAPAVRAQSGAEHTKVLVIQREFTKPGKDGATHEATEASFMRAVQANKGNIHYIALTSLSGPNRALFLSGYSSLAAVEAERKAMPQAAQVAMDKAMVSDGDVLSQTDESVWLRRDDLSTNVSGPPVGMRLLEISEFVVKPGHTHEFEQLAKMYTEAAKNVPEFHWTCFQMAYGRAEGPTYLVFTALKSAADADAEFGAGKKFAETVGEDGMKKIAELEAASVATEDTNLFLVSPKMSLPTEEMMKSDPDFWRPKTGASAAAKKPAAKPAATSGQ
;
A
#
# COMPACT_ATOMS: atom_id res chain seq x y z
N MET A 1 -23.81 18.22 28.58
CA MET A 1 -24.92 18.98 27.98
C MET A 1 -24.40 19.55 26.67
N ASN A 2 -24.70 19.03 25.55
CA ASN A 2 -25.78 19.18 24.61
C ASN A 2 -25.62 18.15 23.49
N ALA A 3 -26.66 17.39 23.32
CA ALA A 3 -26.89 16.53 22.17
C ALA A 3 -27.38 17.38 21.00
N ILE A 4 -26.96 17.09 19.78
CA ILE A 4 -27.69 17.48 18.59
C ILE A 4 -27.87 16.23 17.70
N ARG A 5 -29.14 15.85 17.64
CA ARG A 5 -29.75 14.90 16.70
C ARG A 5 -29.67 15.45 15.29
N VAL A 6 -29.49 14.59 14.30
CA VAL A 6 -30.22 14.71 13.03
C VAL A 6 -30.57 13.30 12.51
N SER A 7 -31.79 12.89 12.80
CA SER A 7 -32.53 11.91 11.99
C SER A 7 -33.13 12.63 10.78
N ARG A 8 -33.02 12.06 9.61
CA ARG A 8 -34.10 12.13 8.58
C ARG A 8 -34.06 10.90 7.69
N LEU A 9 -34.94 9.99 7.99
CA LEU A 9 -35.53 9.03 7.05
C LEU A 9 -36.25 9.78 5.94
N LEU A 10 -36.04 9.40 4.71
CA LEU A 10 -36.97 9.61 3.61
C LEU A 10 -37.19 8.25 2.93
N SER A 11 -38.31 7.65 3.30
CA SER A 11 -38.90 6.54 2.60
C SER A 11 -39.49 7.06 1.27
N VAL A 12 -39.00 6.52 0.17
CA VAL A 12 -39.71 6.57 -1.11
C VAL A 12 -39.89 5.13 -1.57
N SER A 13 -41.09 4.63 -1.35
CA SER A 13 -41.62 3.43 -2.02
C SER A 13 -41.88 3.79 -3.47
N CYS A 14 -41.26 3.13 -4.41
CA CYS A 14 -41.75 3.03 -5.78
C CYS A 14 -41.64 1.58 -6.24
N LEU A 15 -42.82 1.05 -6.55
CA LEU A 15 -43.08 -0.29 -7.05
C LEU A 15 -42.61 -0.43 -8.50
N LEU A 16 -42.11 -1.66 -8.80
CA LEU A 16 -42.24 -2.43 -10.03
C LEU A 16 -41.32 -2.17 -11.20
N SER A 17 -40.56 -3.16 -11.51
CA SER A 17 -40.82 -4.20 -12.51
C SER A 17 -39.64 -5.17 -12.56
N ALA A 18 -39.94 -6.46 -12.51
CA ALA A 18 -38.98 -7.54 -12.60
C ALA A 18 -38.42 -7.60 -14.02
N GLY A 19 -37.25 -7.03 -14.20
CA GLY A 19 -36.35 -7.35 -15.29
C GLY A 19 -35.15 -7.99 -14.65
N PHE A 20 -34.95 -9.31 -14.82
CA PHE A 20 -33.69 -9.97 -14.52
C PHE A 20 -32.62 -9.41 -15.44
N VAL A 21 -32.03 -8.29 -15.07
CA VAL A 21 -30.73 -7.88 -15.61
C VAL A 21 -29.71 -8.63 -14.77
N THR A 22 -29.15 -9.69 -15.33
CA THR A 22 -27.94 -10.29 -14.80
C THR A 22 -26.87 -9.22 -14.80
N ALA A 23 -26.66 -8.59 -13.66
CA ALA A 23 -25.52 -7.69 -13.47
C ALA A 23 -24.25 -8.48 -13.75
N PRO A 24 -23.37 -8.02 -14.65
CA PRO A 24 -22.07 -8.65 -14.81
C PRO A 24 -21.37 -8.59 -13.45
N ALA A 25 -20.89 -9.73 -12.97
CA ALA A 25 -20.07 -9.79 -11.78
C ALA A 25 -18.86 -8.85 -12.00
N VAL A 26 -18.86 -7.71 -11.31
CA VAL A 26 -17.74 -6.79 -11.30
C VAL A 26 -16.61 -7.53 -10.59
N ARG A 27 -15.74 -8.19 -11.38
CA ARG A 27 -14.51 -8.75 -10.86
C ARG A 27 -13.63 -7.58 -10.41
N ALA A 28 -13.22 -7.59 -9.16
CA ALA A 28 -12.12 -6.77 -8.70
C ALA A 28 -10.89 -7.10 -9.58
N GLN A 29 -10.55 -6.20 -10.49
CA GLN A 29 -9.38 -6.34 -11.36
C GLN A 29 -8.21 -5.67 -10.66
N SER A 30 -7.37 -6.45 -10.03
CA SER A 30 -6.16 -6.00 -9.34
C SER A 30 -4.91 -6.27 -10.17
N GLY A 31 -4.84 -5.69 -11.34
CA GLY A 31 -3.58 -5.45 -12.02
C GLY A 31 -3.14 -4.01 -11.72
N ALA A 32 -1.86 -3.74 -11.52
CA ALA A 32 -1.35 -2.38 -11.28
C ALA A 32 -1.77 -1.38 -12.39
N GLU A 33 -1.96 -1.87 -13.60
CA GLU A 33 -2.42 -1.07 -14.76
C GLU A 33 -3.89 -0.63 -14.66
N HIS A 34 -4.70 -1.30 -13.86
CA HIS A 34 -6.15 -1.04 -13.74
C HIS A 34 -6.55 -0.42 -12.39
N THR A 35 -5.63 -0.29 -11.44
CA THR A 35 -5.90 0.35 -10.16
C THR A 35 -6.00 1.87 -10.34
N LYS A 36 -7.22 2.41 -10.27
CA LYS A 36 -7.49 3.85 -10.28
C LYS A 36 -7.76 4.41 -8.91
N VAL A 37 -8.25 3.56 -8.01
CA VAL A 37 -8.53 3.87 -6.61
C VAL A 37 -7.76 2.91 -5.74
N LEU A 38 -7.04 3.42 -4.77
CA LEU A 38 -6.31 2.65 -3.78
C LEU A 38 -6.90 2.95 -2.40
N VAL A 39 -7.31 1.93 -1.67
CA VAL A 39 -7.67 2.03 -0.26
C VAL A 39 -6.48 1.50 0.54
N ILE A 40 -6.04 2.29 1.50
CA ILE A 40 -4.94 1.95 2.40
C ILE A 40 -5.46 1.94 3.83
N GLN A 41 -5.42 0.77 4.47
CA GLN A 41 -5.53 0.66 5.93
C GLN A 41 -4.13 0.64 6.51
N ARG A 42 -3.90 1.46 7.54
CA ARG A 42 -2.65 1.52 8.31
C ARG A 42 -2.91 1.02 9.72
N GLU A 43 -2.05 0.12 10.18
CA GLU A 43 -2.12 -0.46 11.51
C GLU A 43 -0.80 -0.25 12.24
N PHE A 44 -0.81 0.63 13.23
CA PHE A 44 0.36 0.92 14.06
C PHE A 44 0.37 -0.03 15.25
N THR A 45 1.44 -0.80 15.39
CA THR A 45 1.57 -1.77 16.48
C THR A 45 2.08 -1.10 17.77
N LYS A 46 1.65 -1.63 18.91
CA LYS A 46 2.22 -1.28 20.21
C LYS A 46 3.66 -1.79 20.30
N PRO A 47 4.52 -1.17 21.09
CA PRO A 47 5.89 -1.63 21.31
C PRO A 47 5.94 -3.11 21.71
N GLY A 48 6.72 -3.92 20.97
CA GLY A 48 6.89 -5.35 21.20
C GLY A 48 5.71 -6.23 20.74
N LYS A 49 4.77 -5.69 19.99
CA LYS A 49 3.61 -6.41 19.44
C LYS A 49 3.65 -6.57 17.90
N ASP A 50 4.68 -6.07 17.27
CA ASP A 50 4.98 -6.24 15.85
C ASP A 50 5.42 -7.68 15.47
N GLY A 51 5.64 -7.92 14.20
CA GLY A 51 6.14 -9.19 13.70
C GLY A 51 5.18 -10.35 13.93
N ALA A 52 5.67 -11.44 14.53
CA ALA A 52 4.91 -12.68 14.69
C ALA A 52 3.59 -12.53 15.49
N THR A 53 3.52 -11.57 16.41
CA THR A 53 2.30 -11.30 17.19
C THR A 53 1.22 -10.73 16.29
N HIS A 54 1.55 -9.72 15.49
CA HIS A 54 0.63 -9.12 14.52
C HIS A 54 0.29 -10.10 13.38
N GLU A 55 1.27 -10.84 12.84
CA GLU A 55 1.01 -11.89 11.85
C GLU A 55 -0.02 -12.93 12.35
N ALA A 56 -0.04 -13.24 13.65
CA ALA A 56 -0.98 -14.20 14.20
C ALA A 56 -2.42 -13.67 14.27
N THR A 57 -2.62 -12.38 14.58
CA THR A 57 -3.95 -11.74 14.54
C THR A 57 -4.46 -11.67 13.11
N GLU A 58 -3.64 -11.23 12.18
CA GLU A 58 -3.97 -11.16 10.75
C GLU A 58 -4.28 -12.53 10.15
N ALA A 59 -3.54 -13.58 10.52
CA ALA A 59 -3.86 -14.93 10.09
C ALA A 59 -5.25 -15.40 10.58
N SER A 60 -5.71 -14.91 11.73
CA SER A 60 -7.05 -15.18 12.24
C SER A 60 -8.12 -14.46 11.44
N PHE A 61 -7.87 -13.20 11.10
CA PHE A 61 -8.72 -12.41 10.21
C PHE A 61 -8.85 -13.06 8.82
N MET A 62 -7.74 -13.41 8.18
CA MET A 62 -7.73 -14.07 6.87
C MET A 62 -8.52 -15.39 6.87
N ARG A 63 -8.35 -16.21 7.92
CA ARG A 63 -9.14 -17.45 8.08
C ARG A 63 -10.62 -17.16 8.20
N ALA A 64 -11.01 -16.12 8.94
CA ALA A 64 -12.40 -15.72 9.09
C ALA A 64 -13.02 -15.32 7.73
N VAL A 65 -12.32 -14.51 6.95
CA VAL A 65 -12.72 -14.11 5.59
C VAL A 65 -12.90 -15.35 4.70
N GLN A 66 -11.89 -16.20 4.60
CA GLN A 66 -11.89 -17.36 3.70
C GLN A 66 -12.96 -18.40 4.08
N ALA A 67 -13.10 -18.71 5.39
CA ALA A 67 -14.09 -19.68 5.87
C ALA A 67 -15.53 -19.24 5.60
N ASN A 68 -15.78 -17.94 5.52
CA ASN A 68 -17.10 -17.37 5.31
C ASN A 68 -17.30 -16.83 3.86
N LYS A 69 -16.42 -17.25 2.93
CA LYS A 69 -16.50 -16.88 1.51
C LYS A 69 -16.46 -15.36 1.26
N GLY A 70 -15.76 -14.64 2.13
CA GLY A 70 -15.45 -13.23 1.89
C GLY A 70 -14.57 -13.09 0.66
N ASN A 71 -14.87 -12.13 -0.19
CA ASN A 71 -14.14 -11.89 -1.45
C ASN A 71 -13.47 -10.53 -1.40
N ILE A 72 -12.45 -10.41 -0.55
CA ILE A 72 -11.59 -9.23 -0.47
C ILE A 72 -10.16 -9.60 -0.87
N HIS A 73 -9.46 -8.64 -1.46
CA HIS A 73 -8.09 -8.81 -1.89
C HIS A 73 -7.26 -7.61 -1.47
N TYR A 74 -6.11 -7.88 -0.87
CA TYR A 74 -5.14 -6.86 -0.48
C TYR A 74 -3.71 -7.42 -0.44
N ILE A 75 -2.76 -6.52 -0.57
CA ILE A 75 -1.35 -6.78 -0.29
C ILE A 75 -1.04 -6.17 1.08
N ALA A 76 -0.47 -6.97 1.96
CA ALA A 76 0.03 -6.52 3.25
C ALA A 76 1.52 -6.21 3.17
N LEU A 77 1.90 -5.12 3.81
CA LEU A 77 3.27 -4.64 3.93
C LEU A 77 3.62 -4.47 5.40
N THR A 78 4.87 -4.76 5.77
CA THR A 78 5.41 -4.47 7.10
C THR A 78 6.56 -3.48 7.00
N SER A 79 6.64 -2.50 7.89
CA SER A 79 7.68 -1.48 7.84
C SER A 79 9.07 -2.05 8.09
N LEU A 80 10.03 -1.70 7.25
CA LEU A 80 11.47 -1.88 7.47
C LEU A 80 12.11 -0.60 8.00
N SER A 81 11.48 0.55 7.76
CA SER A 81 11.90 1.85 8.27
C SER A 81 10.70 2.64 8.81
N GLY A 82 10.97 3.70 9.56
CA GLY A 82 9.95 4.53 10.19
C GLY A 82 9.21 3.83 11.35
N PRO A 83 8.01 4.28 11.71
CA PRO A 83 7.20 3.68 12.77
C PRO A 83 6.81 2.23 12.47
N ASN A 84 6.77 1.39 13.50
CA ASN A 84 6.30 0.00 13.36
C ASN A 84 4.82 -0.02 12.97
N ARG A 85 4.54 -0.43 11.76
CA ARG A 85 3.19 -0.51 11.20
C ARG A 85 3.09 -1.57 10.10
N ALA A 86 1.87 -2.02 9.86
CA ALA A 86 1.50 -2.70 8.63
C ALA A 86 0.62 -1.80 7.77
N LEU A 87 0.69 -1.97 6.46
CA LEU A 87 -0.20 -1.36 5.48
C LEU A 87 -0.92 -2.46 4.73
N PHE A 88 -2.22 -2.29 4.51
CA PHE A 88 -3.03 -3.18 3.69
C PHE A 88 -3.53 -2.39 2.49
N LEU A 89 -3.07 -2.78 1.31
CA LEU A 89 -3.30 -2.07 0.05
C LEU A 89 -4.36 -2.80 -0.78
N SER A 90 -5.53 -2.21 -0.95
CA SER A 90 -6.61 -2.74 -1.80
C SER A 90 -6.80 -1.85 -3.02
N GLY A 91 -6.60 -2.41 -4.21
CA GLY A 91 -6.71 -1.69 -5.48
C GLY A 91 -8.05 -1.93 -6.18
N TYR A 92 -8.67 -0.86 -6.70
CA TYR A 92 -9.96 -0.89 -7.37
C TYR A 92 -9.94 -0.06 -8.66
N SER A 93 -10.83 -0.41 -9.60
CA SER A 93 -11.02 0.36 -10.83
C SER A 93 -11.80 1.67 -10.63
N SER A 94 -12.56 1.80 -9.52
CA SER A 94 -13.38 2.97 -9.20
C SER A 94 -13.88 2.93 -7.75
N LEU A 95 -14.39 4.06 -7.23
CA LEU A 95 -15.11 4.10 -5.95
C LEU A 95 -16.37 3.24 -5.95
N ALA A 96 -17.07 3.14 -7.10
CA ALA A 96 -18.21 2.25 -7.23
C ALA A 96 -17.82 0.77 -7.06
N ALA A 97 -16.61 0.37 -7.48
CA ALA A 97 -16.09 -0.97 -7.25
C ALA A 97 -15.82 -1.24 -5.76
N VAL A 98 -15.32 -0.25 -5.01
CA VAL A 98 -15.20 -0.34 -3.55
C VAL A 98 -16.54 -0.58 -2.88
N GLU A 99 -17.57 0.19 -3.27
CA GLU A 99 -18.92 0.05 -2.74
C GLU A 99 -19.53 -1.32 -3.09
N ALA A 100 -19.32 -1.78 -4.34
CA ALA A 100 -19.82 -3.07 -4.81
C ALA A 100 -19.21 -4.24 -4.04
N GLU A 101 -17.90 -4.22 -3.76
CA GLU A 101 -17.25 -5.24 -2.94
C GLU A 101 -17.79 -5.27 -1.51
N ARG A 102 -17.95 -4.10 -0.88
CA ARG A 102 -18.54 -3.99 0.47
C ARG A 102 -19.98 -4.54 0.52
N LYS A 103 -20.80 -4.24 -0.49
CA LYS A 103 -22.18 -4.75 -0.60
C LYS A 103 -22.25 -6.25 -0.88
N ALA A 104 -21.28 -6.78 -1.61
CA ALA A 104 -21.23 -8.21 -1.95
C ALA A 104 -20.69 -9.07 -0.79
N MET A 105 -20.14 -8.46 0.27
CA MET A 105 -19.60 -9.18 1.42
C MET A 105 -20.71 -9.96 2.13
N PRO A 106 -20.58 -11.30 2.29
CA PRO A 106 -21.54 -12.07 3.06
C PRO A 106 -21.61 -11.60 4.51
N GLN A 107 -22.82 -11.52 5.08
CA GLN A 107 -23.00 -11.09 6.48
C GLN A 107 -22.18 -11.97 7.45
N ALA A 108 -22.10 -13.28 7.20
CA ALA A 108 -21.31 -14.18 8.02
C ALA A 108 -19.81 -13.83 8.00
N ALA A 109 -19.30 -13.41 6.84
CA ALA A 109 -17.90 -12.95 6.72
C ALA A 109 -17.71 -11.64 7.49
N GLN A 110 -18.63 -10.67 7.35
CA GLN A 110 -18.57 -9.42 8.10
C GLN A 110 -18.50 -9.64 9.61
N VAL A 111 -19.42 -10.46 10.14
CA VAL A 111 -19.45 -10.79 11.59
C VAL A 111 -18.16 -11.51 12.05
N ALA A 112 -17.61 -12.38 11.20
CA ALA A 112 -16.37 -13.09 11.53
C ALA A 112 -15.15 -12.15 11.50
N MET A 113 -15.11 -11.20 10.56
CA MET A 113 -14.10 -10.15 10.51
C MET A 113 -14.16 -9.25 11.75
N ASP A 114 -15.34 -8.75 12.10
CA ASP A 114 -15.53 -7.91 13.29
C ASP A 114 -15.03 -8.59 14.57
N LYS A 115 -15.29 -9.89 14.72
CA LYS A 115 -14.78 -10.68 15.85
C LYS A 115 -13.26 -10.84 15.82
N ALA A 116 -12.66 -11.04 14.66
CA ALA A 116 -11.22 -11.16 14.53
C ALA A 116 -10.52 -9.82 14.87
N MET A 117 -11.07 -8.70 14.42
CA MET A 117 -10.55 -7.37 14.71
C MET A 117 -10.58 -7.01 16.21
N VAL A 118 -11.47 -7.60 17.00
CA VAL A 118 -11.45 -7.39 18.48
C VAL A 118 -10.13 -7.84 19.09
N SER A 119 -9.51 -8.91 18.57
CA SER A 119 -8.22 -9.40 19.05
C SER A 119 -7.06 -8.45 18.74
N ASP A 120 -7.21 -7.56 17.73
CA ASP A 120 -6.19 -6.61 17.33
C ASP A 120 -6.05 -5.45 18.32
N GLY A 121 -7.08 -5.17 19.11
CA GLY A 121 -7.06 -4.13 20.14
C GLY A 121 -5.94 -4.28 21.18
N ASP A 122 -5.45 -5.50 21.42
CA ASP A 122 -4.29 -5.75 22.30
C ASP A 122 -2.95 -5.54 21.58
N VAL A 123 -2.94 -5.56 20.26
CA VAL A 123 -1.74 -5.47 19.40
C VAL A 123 -1.55 -4.05 18.87
N LEU A 124 -2.64 -3.42 18.46
CA LEU A 124 -2.60 -2.14 17.77
C LEU A 124 -2.71 -0.95 18.74
N SER A 125 -1.96 0.10 18.45
CA SER A 125 -2.06 1.39 19.14
C SER A 125 -2.97 2.37 18.40
N GLN A 126 -3.05 2.24 17.08
CA GLN A 126 -3.83 3.09 16.20
C GLN A 126 -4.13 2.36 14.89
N THR A 127 -5.28 2.64 14.30
CA THR A 127 -5.62 2.30 12.92
C THR A 127 -6.14 3.53 12.20
N ASP A 128 -5.87 3.64 10.90
CA ASP A 128 -6.53 4.62 10.04
C ASP A 128 -6.76 4.04 8.64
N GLU A 129 -7.74 4.59 7.92
CA GLU A 129 -8.04 4.25 6.54
C GLU A 129 -8.02 5.51 5.68
N SER A 130 -7.51 5.40 4.47
CA SER A 130 -7.47 6.49 3.51
C SER A 130 -7.72 5.98 2.10
N VAL A 131 -8.27 6.86 1.25
CA VAL A 131 -8.61 6.58 -0.14
C VAL A 131 -7.83 7.51 -1.05
N TRP A 132 -7.21 6.94 -2.07
CA TRP A 132 -6.27 7.58 -2.96
C TRP A 132 -6.69 7.39 -4.40
N LEU A 133 -6.48 8.41 -5.22
CA LEU A 133 -6.71 8.37 -6.67
C LEU A 133 -5.38 8.34 -7.39
N ARG A 134 -5.25 7.42 -8.34
CA ARG A 134 -4.04 7.30 -9.16
C ARG A 134 -3.87 8.52 -10.04
N ARG A 135 -2.63 9.01 -10.14
CA ARG A 135 -2.18 10.11 -10.97
C ARG A 135 -1.24 9.58 -12.05
N ASP A 136 -1.81 9.14 -13.18
CA ASP A 136 -1.03 8.62 -14.30
C ASP A 136 -0.11 9.68 -14.91
N ASP A 137 -0.52 10.94 -14.85
CA ASP A 137 0.26 12.10 -15.32
C ASP A 137 1.48 12.42 -14.44
N LEU A 138 1.56 11.87 -13.23
CA LEU A 138 2.67 12.00 -12.29
C LEU A 138 3.38 10.65 -12.03
N SER A 139 3.05 9.63 -12.81
CA SER A 139 3.66 8.29 -12.74
C SER A 139 4.61 8.08 -13.90
N THR A 140 5.63 7.23 -13.75
CA THR A 140 6.60 6.97 -14.81
C THR A 140 7.07 5.51 -14.83
N ASN A 141 7.40 5.03 -16.05
CA ASN A 141 8.00 3.72 -16.31
C ASN A 141 7.25 2.52 -15.66
N VAL A 142 5.93 2.66 -15.44
CA VAL A 142 5.10 1.60 -14.88
C VAL A 142 4.76 0.60 -15.96
N SER A 143 5.27 -0.62 -15.84
CA SER A 143 4.99 -1.72 -16.77
C SER A 143 4.22 -2.83 -16.05
N GLY A 144 2.89 -2.82 -16.14
CA GLY A 144 2.03 -3.89 -15.63
C GLY A 144 2.02 -4.09 -14.10
N PRO A 145 1.44 -5.18 -13.61
CA PRO A 145 1.44 -5.51 -12.19
C PRO A 145 2.88 -5.77 -11.73
N PRO A 146 3.23 -5.41 -10.48
CA PRO A 146 4.58 -5.56 -9.93
C PRO A 146 4.90 -7.05 -9.65
N VAL A 147 5.15 -7.82 -10.72
CA VAL A 147 5.54 -9.22 -10.63
C VAL A 147 6.92 -9.31 -9.98
N GLY A 148 7.01 -10.14 -8.95
CA GLY A 148 8.26 -10.35 -8.22
C GLY A 148 8.57 -9.25 -7.18
N MET A 149 7.66 -8.31 -6.91
CA MET A 149 7.82 -7.32 -5.86
C MET A 149 8.04 -8.00 -4.50
N ARG A 150 9.09 -7.59 -3.80
CA ARG A 150 9.43 -8.04 -2.44
C ARG A 150 9.45 -6.89 -1.45
N LEU A 151 9.78 -5.70 -1.95
CA LEU A 151 9.83 -4.47 -1.21
C LEU A 151 8.97 -3.42 -1.91
N LEU A 152 8.45 -2.49 -1.14
CA LEU A 152 7.80 -1.29 -1.65
C LEU A 152 8.37 -0.09 -0.91
N GLU A 153 8.97 0.82 -1.66
CA GLU A 153 9.29 2.14 -1.14
C GLU A 153 8.07 3.04 -1.31
N ILE A 154 7.76 3.79 -0.27
CA ILE A 154 6.64 4.75 -0.26
C ILE A 154 7.17 6.08 0.22
N SER A 155 7.13 7.08 -0.66
CA SER A 155 7.36 8.48 -0.31
C SER A 155 6.03 9.20 -0.17
N GLU A 156 5.78 9.78 0.98
CA GLU A 156 4.63 10.62 1.27
C GLU A 156 5.04 12.10 1.23
N PHE A 157 4.38 12.86 0.36
CA PHE A 157 4.57 14.30 0.23
C PHE A 157 3.34 15.04 0.73
N VAL A 158 3.49 15.86 1.76
CA VAL A 158 2.47 16.83 2.17
C VAL A 158 2.80 18.16 1.52
N VAL A 159 1.86 18.69 0.76
CA VAL A 159 2.02 19.92 -0.01
C VAL A 159 1.53 21.12 0.82
N LYS A 160 2.29 22.21 0.78
CA LYS A 160 1.89 23.46 1.41
C LYS A 160 0.53 23.96 0.87
N PRO A 161 -0.37 24.43 1.72
CA PRO A 161 -1.65 24.97 1.26
C PRO A 161 -1.49 26.05 0.19
N GLY A 162 -2.20 25.90 -0.92
CA GLY A 162 -2.14 26.82 -2.07
C GLY A 162 -1.05 26.53 -3.10
N HIS A 163 -0.13 25.57 -2.83
CA HIS A 163 1.02 25.27 -3.71
C HIS A 163 0.91 23.95 -4.48
N THR A 164 -0.31 23.44 -4.65
CA THR A 164 -0.55 22.19 -5.41
C THR A 164 -0.03 22.28 -6.84
N HIS A 165 -0.16 23.43 -7.48
CA HIS A 165 0.29 23.64 -8.86
C HIS A 165 1.81 23.54 -8.99
N GLU A 166 2.55 24.16 -8.08
CA GLU A 166 4.02 24.11 -8.02
C GLU A 166 4.51 22.69 -7.76
N PHE A 167 3.84 21.96 -6.84
CA PHE A 167 4.15 20.56 -6.59
C PHE A 167 3.91 19.69 -7.83
N GLU A 168 2.79 19.88 -8.54
CA GLU A 168 2.52 19.13 -9.75
C GLU A 168 3.51 19.48 -10.89
N GLN A 169 4.00 20.72 -10.97
CA GLN A 169 5.10 21.08 -11.87
C GLN A 169 6.38 20.34 -11.48
N LEU A 170 6.74 20.31 -10.19
CA LEU A 170 7.86 19.56 -9.66
C LEU A 170 7.77 18.08 -10.07
N ALA A 171 6.65 17.43 -9.75
CA ALA A 171 6.43 16.02 -10.06
C ALA A 171 6.50 15.71 -11.56
N LYS A 172 6.00 16.60 -12.42
CA LYS A 172 6.12 16.48 -13.89
C LYS A 172 7.56 16.60 -14.38
N MET A 173 8.38 17.49 -13.78
CA MET A 173 9.81 17.58 -14.12
C MET A 173 10.53 16.27 -13.77
N TYR A 174 10.26 15.69 -12.59
CA TYR A 174 10.80 14.37 -12.22
C TYR A 174 10.34 13.28 -13.20
N THR A 175 9.04 13.22 -13.50
CA THR A 175 8.46 12.22 -14.40
C THR A 175 9.08 12.29 -15.80
N GLU A 176 9.26 13.50 -16.34
CA GLU A 176 9.85 13.69 -17.68
C GLU A 176 11.31 13.26 -17.72
N ALA A 177 12.11 13.65 -16.73
CA ALA A 177 13.51 13.27 -16.64
C ALA A 177 13.68 11.75 -16.45
N ALA A 178 12.85 11.14 -15.63
CA ALA A 178 12.88 9.72 -15.31
C ALA A 178 12.59 8.81 -16.53
N LYS A 179 11.89 9.30 -17.56
CA LYS A 179 11.68 8.52 -18.81
C LYS A 179 12.99 8.06 -19.46
N ASN A 180 14.08 8.80 -19.23
CA ASN A 180 15.40 8.49 -19.76
C ASN A 180 16.30 7.75 -18.75
N VAL A 181 15.75 7.40 -17.56
CA VAL A 181 16.45 6.70 -16.49
C VAL A 181 15.62 5.48 -16.10
N PRO A 182 15.83 4.32 -16.76
CA PRO A 182 15.00 3.13 -16.59
C PRO A 182 14.96 2.58 -15.15
N GLU A 183 15.98 2.91 -14.36
CA GLU A 183 16.07 2.56 -12.95
C GLU A 183 14.96 3.23 -12.13
N PHE A 184 14.49 4.41 -12.55
CA PHE A 184 13.39 5.13 -11.91
C PHE A 184 12.04 4.72 -12.48
N HIS A 185 11.19 4.18 -11.60
CA HIS A 185 9.84 3.75 -11.94
C HIS A 185 8.95 3.91 -10.71
N TRP A 186 7.84 4.61 -10.86
CA TRP A 186 6.91 4.80 -9.75
C TRP A 186 5.47 4.99 -10.20
N THR A 187 4.57 4.71 -9.29
CA THR A 187 3.15 5.06 -9.40
C THR A 187 2.80 6.11 -8.37
N CYS A 188 2.21 7.22 -8.82
CA CYS A 188 1.77 8.30 -7.96
C CYS A 188 0.28 8.20 -7.65
N PHE A 189 -0.09 8.46 -6.39
CA PHE A 189 -1.47 8.57 -5.93
C PHE A 189 -1.66 9.86 -5.17
N GLN A 190 -2.83 10.49 -5.33
CA GLN A 190 -3.25 11.67 -4.58
C GLN A 190 -4.34 11.29 -3.60
N MET A 191 -4.25 11.76 -2.35
CA MET A 191 -5.29 11.53 -1.35
C MET A 191 -6.60 12.17 -1.77
N ALA A 192 -7.67 11.37 -1.79
CA ALA A 192 -9.03 11.83 -2.01
C ALA A 192 -9.80 11.95 -0.70
N TYR A 193 -9.65 10.95 0.17
CA TYR A 193 -10.30 10.93 1.49
C TYR A 193 -9.31 10.34 2.51
N GLY A 194 -9.21 11.00 3.65
CA GLY A 194 -8.32 10.61 4.73
C GLY A 194 -8.00 11.81 5.61
N ARG A 195 -7.08 11.60 6.56
CA ARG A 195 -6.60 12.67 7.44
C ARG A 195 -5.23 13.14 6.95
N ALA A 196 -5.14 14.40 6.57
CA ALA A 196 -3.89 15.07 6.19
C ALA A 196 -3.93 16.54 6.57
N GLU A 197 -2.76 17.15 6.70
CA GLU A 197 -2.60 18.58 7.01
C GLU A 197 -2.65 19.48 5.76
N GLY A 198 -2.63 18.85 4.56
CA GLY A 198 -2.68 19.52 3.27
C GLY A 198 -2.90 18.52 2.13
N PRO A 199 -2.86 18.97 0.86
CA PRO A 199 -2.86 18.07 -0.28
C PRO A 199 -1.71 17.08 -0.15
N THR A 200 -2.01 15.77 -0.22
CA THR A 200 -1.02 14.74 0.05
C THR A 200 -0.92 13.77 -1.14
N TYR A 201 0.31 13.40 -1.47
CA TYR A 201 0.63 12.48 -2.54
C TYR A 201 1.47 11.33 -2.00
N LEU A 202 1.25 10.13 -2.53
CA LEU A 202 2.11 8.96 -2.31
C LEU A 202 2.77 8.57 -3.63
N VAL A 203 4.06 8.32 -3.57
CA VAL A 203 4.85 7.77 -4.67
C VAL A 203 5.30 6.39 -4.27
N PHE A 204 4.92 5.39 -5.05
CA PHE A 204 5.18 3.98 -4.81
C PHE A 204 6.20 3.45 -5.80
N THR A 205 7.34 2.98 -5.30
CA THR A 205 8.37 2.30 -6.07
C THR A 205 8.41 0.82 -5.68
N ALA A 206 8.06 -0.06 -6.62
CA ALA A 206 8.02 -1.50 -6.41
C ALA A 206 9.40 -2.11 -6.69
N LEU A 207 10.03 -2.73 -5.70
CA LEU A 207 11.37 -3.29 -5.78
C LEU A 207 11.33 -4.82 -5.67
N LYS A 208 12.12 -5.51 -6.48
CA LYS A 208 12.27 -6.97 -6.42
C LYS A 208 13.27 -7.38 -5.35
N SER A 209 14.19 -6.50 -5.02
CA SER A 209 15.25 -6.73 -4.02
C SER A 209 15.84 -5.41 -3.53
N ALA A 210 16.67 -5.46 -2.48
CA ALA A 210 17.45 -4.30 -2.04
C ALA A 210 18.46 -3.82 -3.11
N ALA A 211 18.88 -4.69 -4.03
CA ALA A 211 19.77 -4.30 -5.11
C ALA A 211 19.09 -3.33 -6.10
N ASP A 212 17.76 -3.36 -6.22
CA ASP A 212 17.05 -2.39 -7.05
C ASP A 212 17.10 -1.00 -6.40
N ALA A 213 16.98 -0.91 -5.07
CA ALA A 213 17.17 0.34 -4.33
C ALA A 213 18.61 0.87 -4.49
N ASP A 214 19.63 0.00 -4.41
CA ASP A 214 21.02 0.40 -4.66
C ASP A 214 21.20 0.95 -6.08
N ALA A 215 20.51 0.36 -7.08
CA ALA A 215 20.54 0.84 -8.46
C ALA A 215 19.89 2.22 -8.61
N GLU A 216 18.76 2.48 -7.93
CA GLU A 216 18.11 3.79 -7.91
C GLU A 216 19.01 4.87 -7.30
N PHE A 217 19.64 4.58 -6.16
CA PHE A 217 20.63 5.49 -5.55
C PHE A 217 21.80 5.78 -6.50
N GLY A 218 22.28 4.76 -7.23
CA GLY A 218 23.32 4.90 -8.25
C GLY A 218 22.90 5.75 -9.46
N ALA A 219 21.62 5.77 -9.80
CA ALA A 219 21.10 6.48 -10.97
C ALA A 219 20.90 7.99 -10.76
N GLY A 220 21.02 8.49 -9.52
CA GLY A 220 20.84 9.91 -9.20
C GLY A 220 21.73 10.86 -10.02
N LYS A 221 22.98 10.47 -10.28
CA LYS A 221 23.88 11.26 -11.12
C LYS A 221 23.37 11.37 -12.56
N LYS A 222 22.93 10.25 -13.17
CA LYS A 222 22.36 10.22 -14.53
C LYS A 222 21.08 11.05 -14.62
N PHE A 223 20.26 11.03 -13.57
CA PHE A 223 19.08 11.88 -13.47
C PHE A 223 19.49 13.36 -13.48
N ALA A 224 20.43 13.79 -12.65
CA ALA A 224 20.89 15.17 -12.59
C ALA A 224 21.49 15.63 -13.93
N GLU A 225 22.25 14.76 -14.62
CA GLU A 225 22.78 15.03 -15.97
C GLU A 225 21.64 15.18 -17.00
N THR A 226 20.57 14.39 -16.89
CA THR A 226 19.39 14.47 -17.79
C THR A 226 18.62 15.77 -17.58
N VAL A 227 18.47 16.19 -16.32
CA VAL A 227 17.75 17.43 -15.94
C VAL A 227 18.58 18.68 -16.28
N GLY A 228 19.89 18.61 -16.14
CA GLY A 228 20.81 19.73 -16.30
C GLY A 228 20.80 20.71 -15.12
N GLU A 229 21.78 21.62 -15.07
CA GLU A 229 21.98 22.53 -13.93
C GLU A 229 20.79 23.47 -13.70
N ASP A 230 20.28 24.11 -14.76
CA ASP A 230 19.11 25.01 -14.63
C ASP A 230 17.86 24.26 -14.20
N GLY A 231 17.65 23.04 -14.71
CA GLY A 231 16.54 22.20 -14.33
C GLY A 231 16.62 21.75 -12.89
N MET A 232 17.79 21.34 -12.40
CA MET A 232 18.00 21.00 -10.99
C MET A 232 17.76 22.19 -10.04
N LYS A 233 18.18 23.39 -10.46
CA LYS A 233 17.87 24.63 -9.73
C LYS A 233 16.36 24.86 -9.64
N LYS A 234 15.65 24.69 -10.78
CA LYS A 234 14.19 24.84 -10.81
C LYS A 234 13.48 23.80 -9.95
N ILE A 235 13.94 22.56 -9.93
CA ILE A 235 13.46 21.49 -9.04
C ILE A 235 13.58 21.95 -7.60
N ALA A 236 14.76 22.40 -7.15
CA ALA A 236 14.99 22.85 -5.79
C ALA A 236 14.10 24.05 -5.39
N GLU A 237 13.87 25.00 -6.31
CA GLU A 237 12.97 26.13 -6.08
C GLU A 237 11.51 25.67 -5.88
N LEU A 238 11.02 24.76 -6.74
CA LEU A 238 9.65 24.24 -6.65
C LEU A 238 9.45 23.39 -5.41
N GLU A 239 10.41 22.57 -5.05
CA GLU A 239 10.41 21.75 -3.84
C GLU A 239 10.33 22.65 -2.59
N ALA A 240 11.23 23.62 -2.48
CA ALA A 240 11.23 24.58 -1.37
C ALA A 240 9.93 25.38 -1.29
N ALA A 241 9.30 25.69 -2.44
CA ALA A 241 8.04 26.43 -2.48
C ALA A 241 6.84 25.57 -2.07
N SER A 242 6.79 24.29 -2.48
CA SER A 242 5.57 23.49 -2.46
C SER A 242 5.55 22.38 -1.40
N VAL A 243 6.69 21.76 -1.06
CA VAL A 243 6.72 20.64 -0.14
C VAL A 243 6.76 21.13 1.31
N ALA A 244 5.78 20.72 2.11
CA ALA A 244 5.76 20.98 3.56
C ALA A 244 6.54 19.90 4.31
N THR A 245 6.28 18.63 4.01
CA THR A 245 7.02 17.47 4.55
C THR A 245 7.14 16.39 3.50
N GLU A 246 8.24 15.66 3.57
CA GLU A 246 8.50 14.45 2.82
C GLU A 246 8.93 13.35 3.80
N ASP A 247 8.34 12.16 3.67
CA ASP A 247 8.65 11.00 4.49
C ASP A 247 8.73 9.75 3.61
N THR A 248 9.93 9.23 3.40
CA THR A 248 10.19 8.04 2.59
C THR A 248 10.47 6.84 3.48
N ASN A 249 9.67 5.78 3.29
CA ASN A 249 9.77 4.56 4.08
C ASN A 249 9.83 3.32 3.18
N LEU A 250 10.60 2.33 3.63
CA LEU A 250 10.73 1.04 2.99
C LEU A 250 9.89 -0.01 3.72
N PHE A 251 9.17 -0.81 2.95
CA PHE A 251 8.29 -1.87 3.44
C PHE A 251 8.64 -3.21 2.81
N LEU A 252 8.47 -4.28 3.58
CA LEU A 252 8.55 -5.65 3.13
C LEU A 252 7.15 -6.15 2.77
N VAL A 253 6.97 -6.77 1.61
CA VAL A 253 5.72 -7.45 1.25
C VAL A 253 5.56 -8.70 2.09
N SER A 254 4.45 -8.81 2.81
CA SER A 254 4.13 -9.97 3.66
C SER A 254 3.14 -10.91 2.98
N PRO A 255 3.57 -12.02 2.38
CA PRO A 255 2.63 -13.00 1.82
C PRO A 255 1.79 -13.70 2.89
N LYS A 256 2.25 -13.73 4.16
CA LYS A 256 1.52 -14.35 5.26
C LYS A 256 0.31 -13.54 5.73
N MET A 257 0.34 -12.23 5.53
CA MET A 257 -0.71 -11.30 5.93
C MET A 257 -1.54 -10.81 4.72
N SER A 258 -1.21 -11.24 3.50
CA SER A 258 -1.86 -10.81 2.27
C SER A 258 -2.97 -11.76 1.84
N LEU A 259 -4.02 -11.20 1.23
CA LEU A 259 -5.02 -11.91 0.44
C LEU A 259 -4.87 -11.54 -1.04
N PRO A 260 -3.84 -12.06 -1.72
CA PRO A 260 -3.54 -11.71 -3.11
C PRO A 260 -4.62 -12.25 -4.05
N THR A 261 -4.76 -11.62 -5.22
CA THR A 261 -5.64 -12.12 -6.27
C THR A 261 -5.13 -13.41 -6.89
N GLU A 262 -6.02 -14.12 -7.59
CA GLU A 262 -5.59 -15.32 -8.33
C GLU A 262 -4.50 -15.01 -9.37
N GLU A 263 -4.56 -13.85 -10.01
CA GLU A 263 -3.56 -13.42 -11.00
C GLU A 263 -2.18 -13.26 -10.34
N MET A 264 -2.11 -12.58 -9.20
CA MET A 264 -0.88 -12.44 -8.42
C MET A 264 -0.34 -13.80 -7.97
N MET A 265 -1.22 -14.68 -7.48
CA MET A 265 -0.82 -16.02 -7.07
C MET A 265 -0.30 -16.89 -8.24
N LYS A 266 -0.82 -16.67 -9.45
CA LYS A 266 -0.33 -17.38 -10.66
C LYS A 266 0.99 -16.80 -11.17
N SER A 267 1.21 -15.50 -11.01
CA SER A 267 2.43 -14.84 -11.47
C SER A 267 3.67 -15.16 -10.63
N ASP A 268 3.49 -15.45 -9.33
CA ASP A 268 4.59 -15.75 -8.39
C ASP A 268 4.13 -16.74 -7.30
N PRO A 269 3.86 -18.00 -7.68
CA PRO A 269 3.22 -18.96 -6.77
C PRO A 269 4.09 -19.36 -5.57
N ASP A 270 5.41 -19.41 -5.73
CA ASP A 270 6.33 -19.80 -4.66
C ASP A 270 6.41 -18.71 -3.56
N PHE A 271 6.21 -17.47 -3.92
CA PHE A 271 6.15 -16.36 -2.98
C PHE A 271 4.81 -16.27 -2.25
N TRP A 272 3.71 -16.29 -3.01
CA TRP A 272 2.38 -16.10 -2.43
C TRP A 272 1.83 -17.34 -1.71
N ARG A 273 2.35 -18.52 -2.04
CA ARG A 273 2.00 -19.79 -1.40
C ARG A 273 3.26 -20.55 -0.99
N PRO A 274 4.04 -20.02 -0.04
CA PRO A 274 5.27 -20.72 0.37
C PRO A 274 4.91 -22.12 0.88
N LYS A 275 5.56 -23.14 0.34
CA LYS A 275 5.39 -24.53 0.79
C LYS A 275 5.70 -24.58 2.26
N THR A 276 4.71 -24.96 3.09
CA THR A 276 4.91 -25.22 4.51
C THR A 276 5.92 -26.36 4.66
N GLY A 277 7.19 -26.05 4.94
CA GLY A 277 8.25 -27.05 5.06
C GLY A 277 9.68 -26.54 4.97
N ALA A 278 9.91 -25.35 4.47
CA ALA A 278 11.25 -24.73 4.50
C ALA A 278 11.33 -23.69 5.64
N SER A 279 11.26 -24.16 6.88
CA SER A 279 11.88 -23.41 7.98
C SER A 279 13.36 -23.29 7.58
N ALA A 280 13.79 -22.10 7.18
CA ALA A 280 15.20 -21.78 7.09
C ALA A 280 15.77 -22.00 8.51
N ALA A 281 16.37 -23.16 8.70
CA ALA A 281 17.15 -23.43 9.89
C ALA A 281 18.19 -22.31 9.93
N ALA A 282 17.99 -21.35 10.82
CA ALA A 282 18.98 -20.34 11.12
C ALA A 282 20.26 -21.11 11.45
N LYS A 283 21.25 -21.03 10.58
CA LYS A 283 22.58 -21.55 10.82
C LYS A 283 23.07 -20.88 12.09
N LYS A 284 23.02 -21.66 13.20
CA LYS A 284 23.59 -21.27 14.48
C LYS A 284 25.04 -20.84 14.21
N PRO A 285 25.48 -19.65 14.61
CA PRO A 285 26.88 -19.26 14.43
C PRO A 285 27.75 -20.32 15.10
N ALA A 286 28.74 -20.84 14.36
CA ALA A 286 29.69 -21.78 14.88
C ALA A 286 30.40 -21.17 16.10
N ALA A 287 30.33 -21.86 17.22
CA ALA A 287 31.01 -21.44 18.44
C ALA A 287 32.49 -21.31 18.15
N LYS A 288 33.09 -20.15 18.45
CA LYS A 288 34.49 -19.86 18.37
C LYS A 288 35.23 -20.82 19.32
N PRO A 289 36.27 -21.54 18.90
CA PRO A 289 37.00 -22.43 19.78
C PRO A 289 37.65 -21.61 20.91
N ALA A 290 37.50 -22.11 22.13
CA ALA A 290 38.11 -21.54 23.32
C ALA A 290 39.64 -21.51 23.14
N ALA A 291 40.24 -20.36 23.38
CA ALA A 291 41.71 -20.24 23.45
C ALA A 291 42.21 -21.01 24.69
N THR A 292 42.96 -22.06 24.46
CA THR A 292 43.74 -22.76 25.47
C THR A 292 44.80 -21.83 25.98
N SER A 293 44.72 -21.39 27.23
CA SER A 293 45.81 -20.79 27.98
C SER A 293 46.80 -21.90 28.32
N GLY A 294 47.96 -21.91 27.63
CA GLY A 294 49.12 -22.69 28.01
C GLY A 294 50.02 -21.82 28.87
N GLN A 295 50.55 -22.42 29.92
CA GLN A 295 51.46 -21.88 30.92
C GLN A 295 52.71 -21.21 30.32
#